data_d7e98696ca61f44079982f5b8b977dbb
#
_entry.id   d7e98696ca61f44079982f5b8b977dbb
#
_cell.length_a   1.000
_cell.length_b   1.000
_cell.length_c   1.000
_cell.angle_alpha   90.00
_cell.angle_beta   90.00
_cell.angle_gamma   90.00
#
_symmetry.space_group_name_H-M   'P 1'
#
loop_
_entity.id
_entity.type
_entity.pdbx_description
1 polymer ?
#
loop_
_entity_poly.entity_id
_entity_poly.type
_entity_poly.pdbx_seq_one_letter_code
_entity_poly.pdbx_strand_id
1 'polypeptide(L)'
;MTQVDIAALSPQVVWQHFQTLCTIPRPSKHEQQLREFLQNWAESRNLETYVDEVGNLIIRKNATPGKEHVSGVILQGHLDMVTQANTGTVHDFFKDPIRPVLEDGWLIAKDTTLGADNGIGVALALAVLDSNDIAHGPIEVLLTVDEEAGMSGARLLETGVLKGKWLFNIDTEEWGELYLGCAGSIDVEVEQPLNYEPIPENLNIVNIQVAGLKGGHSGVDIHLGRGNANVILARFLNQHLASLGGHLVEFTGGTARNALPREAVATIAISLNQLSSLEKLLAEYQTTWKKQLKGIDDNLQLSIQSTGAKVTEVINQQQQNEWLQALATSPYGVASMSQVLPDVVETSNNIGVVRLNREGGKAVLMVRSMVNQEAQNFAEKIQAHFSQFNIGSTLTPLVSGWTPNPDSAALKCLQQAYQNAFNIDPNLKVIHAGLECGIIAEHYPHLQMVSFGPDIQGAHAPGERVKVDTVEKCWKLLVTALASVE
;
A
#
# COMPACT_ATOMS: atom_id res chain seq x y z
N MET A 1 -0.58 34.80 11.10
CA MET A 1 -0.74 33.62 11.99
C MET A 1 0.54 33.49 12.78
N THR A 2 0.47 33.43 14.10
CA THR A 2 1.63 33.20 14.96
C THR A 2 2.15 31.79 14.67
N GLN A 3 3.41 31.70 14.29
CA GLN A 3 4.10 30.41 14.12
C GLN A 3 4.07 29.71 15.49
N VAL A 4 3.42 28.57 15.57
CA VAL A 4 3.37 27.79 16.81
C VAL A 4 4.74 27.19 17.04
N ASP A 5 5.26 27.29 18.26
CA ASP A 5 6.44 26.55 18.67
C ASP A 5 6.04 25.10 18.89
N ILE A 6 6.25 24.25 17.89
CA ILE A 6 5.91 22.81 17.95
C ILE A 6 6.67 22.14 19.10
N ALA A 7 7.89 22.58 19.39
CA ALA A 7 8.73 22.03 20.46
C ALA A 7 8.13 22.25 21.86
N ALA A 8 7.13 23.12 22.00
CA ALA A 8 6.42 23.34 23.26
C ALA A 8 5.21 22.42 23.46
N LEU A 9 4.82 21.61 22.47
CA LEU A 9 3.73 20.64 22.57
C LEU A 9 4.11 19.48 23.52
N SER A 10 3.11 18.81 24.09
CA SER A 10 3.31 17.62 24.95
C SER A 10 3.19 16.33 24.13
N PRO A 11 4.09 15.33 24.31
CA PRO A 11 5.32 15.36 25.13
C PRO A 11 6.45 16.14 24.44
N GLN A 12 7.02 17.09 25.16
CA GLN A 12 7.97 18.05 24.61
C GLN A 12 9.18 17.40 23.91
N VAL A 13 9.73 16.33 24.47
CA VAL A 13 10.89 15.63 23.89
C VAL A 13 10.58 15.08 22.50
N VAL A 14 9.39 14.54 22.26
CA VAL A 14 8.99 14.02 20.94
C VAL A 14 8.86 15.16 19.93
N TRP A 15 8.19 16.24 20.32
CA TRP A 15 7.96 17.37 19.41
C TRP A 15 9.23 18.16 19.07
N GLN A 16 10.21 18.20 19.97
CA GLN A 16 11.55 18.76 19.69
C GLN A 16 12.26 17.96 18.60
N HIS A 17 12.20 16.63 18.66
CA HIS A 17 12.76 15.79 17.60
C HIS A 17 11.99 15.97 16.30
N PHE A 18 10.65 15.95 16.33
CA PHE A 18 9.86 16.14 15.11
C PHE A 18 10.09 17.51 14.48
N GLN A 19 10.19 18.58 15.26
CA GLN A 19 10.58 19.91 14.75
C GLN A 19 11.93 19.87 14.04
N THR A 20 12.90 19.16 14.58
CA THR A 20 14.22 19.00 13.95
C THR A 20 14.09 18.25 12.62
N LEU A 21 13.32 17.16 12.57
CA LEU A 21 13.06 16.40 11.34
C LEU A 21 12.40 17.27 10.26
N CYS A 22 11.50 18.16 10.62
CA CYS A 22 10.88 19.12 9.69
C CYS A 22 11.89 20.12 9.08
N THR A 23 13.05 20.35 9.72
CA THR A 23 14.06 21.28 9.19
C THR A 23 15.03 20.65 8.20
N ILE A 24 15.11 19.32 8.15
CA ILE A 24 16.06 18.58 7.33
C ILE A 24 15.33 17.89 6.18
N PRO A 25 15.60 18.28 4.91
CA PRO A 25 15.08 17.60 3.74
C PRO A 25 15.39 16.10 3.74
N ARG A 26 14.38 15.29 3.44
CA ARG A 26 14.50 13.82 3.47
C ARG A 26 13.59 13.10 2.44
N PRO A 27 13.58 13.53 1.16
CA PRO A 27 12.90 12.78 0.12
C PRO A 27 13.45 11.36 0.03
N SER A 28 12.62 10.40 -0.38
CA SER A 28 13.06 9.01 -0.64
C SER A 28 14.30 8.99 -1.52
N LYS A 29 15.29 8.16 -1.18
CA LYS A 29 16.64 8.06 -1.80
C LYS A 29 17.57 9.26 -1.56
N HIS A 30 17.18 10.21 -0.72
CA HIS A 30 17.96 11.41 -0.37
C HIS A 30 18.03 11.63 1.15
N GLU A 31 17.97 10.56 1.94
CA GLU A 31 17.95 10.58 3.41
C GLU A 31 19.33 10.82 4.02
N GLN A 32 20.40 10.83 3.23
CA GLN A 32 21.79 10.89 3.71
C GLN A 32 22.03 12.03 4.70
N GLN A 33 21.52 13.23 4.41
CA GLN A 33 21.71 14.39 5.27
C GLN A 33 21.10 14.18 6.66
N LEU A 34 19.87 13.65 6.70
CA LEU A 34 19.18 13.33 7.96
C LEU A 34 19.90 12.21 8.70
N ARG A 35 20.28 11.14 8.02
CA ARG A 35 21.00 10.01 8.60
C ARG A 35 22.32 10.47 9.26
N GLU A 36 23.14 11.25 8.55
CA GLU A 36 24.39 11.79 9.08
C GLU A 36 24.15 12.70 10.30
N PHE A 37 23.10 13.53 10.25
CA PHE A 37 22.71 14.35 11.40
C PHE A 37 22.36 13.49 12.60
N LEU A 38 21.53 12.45 12.44
CA LEU A 38 21.09 11.57 13.51
C LEU A 38 22.24 10.71 14.05
N GLN A 39 23.14 10.25 13.19
CA GLN A 39 24.35 9.54 13.61
C GLN A 39 25.22 10.43 14.51
N ASN A 40 25.55 11.65 14.07
CA ASN A 40 26.31 12.60 14.88
C ASN A 40 25.62 12.96 16.20
N TRP A 41 24.29 13.11 16.15
CA TRP A 41 23.46 13.36 17.33
C TRP A 41 23.56 12.22 18.35
N ALA A 42 23.49 10.98 17.90
CA ALA A 42 23.58 9.79 18.75
C ALA A 42 25.01 9.63 19.34
N GLU A 43 26.04 9.78 18.52
CA GLU A 43 27.45 9.70 18.93
C GLU A 43 27.80 10.77 19.97
N SER A 44 27.24 11.99 19.85
CA SER A 44 27.41 13.06 20.84
C SER A 44 26.82 12.71 22.23
N ARG A 45 25.94 11.71 22.29
CA ARG A 45 25.32 11.16 23.49
C ARG A 45 25.95 9.86 23.97
N ASN A 46 27.06 9.46 23.37
CA ASN A 46 27.76 8.19 23.61
C ASN A 46 26.88 6.96 23.31
N LEU A 47 25.95 7.05 22.38
CA LEU A 47 25.19 5.92 21.86
C LEU A 47 25.98 5.24 20.73
N GLU A 48 25.95 3.91 20.68
CA GLU A 48 26.55 3.14 19.60
C GLU A 48 25.72 3.31 18.34
N THR A 49 26.35 3.56 17.20
CA THR A 49 25.72 3.67 15.90
C THR A 49 26.29 2.66 14.91
N TYR A 50 25.46 2.18 14.00
CA TYR A 50 25.85 1.35 12.89
C TYR A 50 25.06 1.75 11.65
N VAL A 51 25.74 1.92 10.54
CA VAL A 51 25.12 2.17 9.22
C VAL A 51 25.43 0.97 8.34
N ASP A 52 24.40 0.31 7.83
CA ASP A 52 24.59 -0.80 6.90
C ASP A 52 24.89 -0.34 5.46
N GLU A 53 25.16 -1.30 4.55
CA GLU A 53 25.55 -1.00 3.18
C GLU A 53 24.48 -0.25 2.37
N VAL A 54 23.18 -0.47 2.65
CA VAL A 54 22.11 0.22 1.96
C VAL A 54 21.82 1.61 2.53
N GLY A 55 22.30 1.87 3.75
CA GLY A 55 22.20 3.17 4.41
C GLY A 55 21.19 3.22 5.55
N ASN A 56 20.66 2.10 6.04
CA ASN A 56 19.89 2.09 7.27
C ASN A 56 20.76 2.49 8.45
N LEU A 57 20.19 3.22 9.39
CA LEU A 57 20.86 3.62 10.63
C LEU A 57 20.31 2.83 11.81
N ILE A 58 21.21 2.15 12.54
CA ILE A 58 20.90 1.46 13.79
C ILE A 58 21.57 2.20 14.93
N ILE A 59 20.79 2.60 15.95
CA ILE A 59 21.29 3.27 17.15
C ILE A 59 20.99 2.39 18.36
N ARG A 60 21.99 2.16 19.24
CA ARG A 60 21.85 1.28 20.38
C ARG A 60 21.96 2.03 21.70
N LYS A 61 21.09 1.67 22.62
CA LYS A 61 21.10 2.17 24.00
C LYS A 61 21.10 1.00 24.98
N ASN A 62 22.05 1.03 25.93
CA ASN A 62 22.13 0.01 26.95
C ASN A 62 20.88 0.01 27.85
N ALA A 63 20.57 -1.14 28.44
CA ALA A 63 19.49 -1.28 29.41
C ALA A 63 19.67 -0.32 30.60
N THR A 64 18.57 0.10 31.18
CA THR A 64 18.59 0.78 32.49
C THR A 64 18.98 -0.18 33.61
N PRO A 65 19.58 0.32 34.72
CA PRO A 65 20.00 -0.54 35.83
C PRO A 65 18.92 -1.51 36.31
N GLY A 66 19.25 -2.79 36.36
CA GLY A 66 18.35 -3.88 36.77
C GLY A 66 17.50 -4.48 35.64
N LYS A 67 17.62 -3.96 34.40
CA LYS A 67 16.92 -4.46 33.21
C LYS A 67 17.84 -5.11 32.17
N GLU A 68 19.08 -5.41 32.52
CA GLU A 68 20.11 -5.93 31.60
C GLU A 68 19.80 -7.34 31.07
N HIS A 69 18.94 -8.07 31.78
CA HIS A 69 18.58 -9.45 31.48
C HIS A 69 17.28 -9.59 30.67
N VAL A 70 16.53 -8.51 30.50
CA VAL A 70 15.26 -8.58 29.76
C VAL A 70 15.50 -8.58 28.24
N SER A 71 14.49 -8.99 27.49
CA SER A 71 14.57 -9.03 26.03
C SER A 71 14.83 -7.65 25.44
N GLY A 72 15.76 -7.57 24.47
CA GLY A 72 15.99 -6.34 23.71
C GLY A 72 14.80 -6.00 22.81
N VAL A 73 14.50 -4.70 22.72
CA VAL A 73 13.44 -4.15 21.87
C VAL A 73 14.03 -3.32 20.75
N ILE A 74 13.57 -3.56 19.54
CA ILE A 74 13.86 -2.76 18.35
C ILE A 74 12.67 -1.80 18.15
N LEU A 75 12.95 -0.50 18.12
CA LEU A 75 11.99 0.52 17.67
C LEU A 75 12.29 0.81 16.21
N GLN A 76 11.29 0.66 15.34
CA GLN A 76 11.52 0.79 13.91
C GLN A 76 10.62 1.85 13.29
N GLY A 77 11.18 2.60 12.34
CA GLY A 77 10.53 3.56 11.47
C GLY A 77 11.43 3.91 10.30
N HIS A 78 10.90 4.67 9.31
CA HIS A 78 11.66 5.05 8.13
C HIS A 78 12.05 6.54 8.13
N LEU A 79 13.19 6.85 7.47
CA LEU A 79 13.76 8.20 7.43
C LEU A 79 13.13 9.08 6.37
N ASP A 80 12.74 8.51 5.24
CA ASP A 80 12.22 9.26 4.10
C ASP A 80 10.79 9.77 4.30
N MET A 81 10.30 10.51 3.36
CA MET A 81 8.92 10.96 3.26
C MET A 81 8.52 11.14 1.81
N VAL A 82 7.23 10.96 1.53
CA VAL A 82 6.63 11.34 0.25
C VAL A 82 6.66 12.87 0.09
N THR A 83 7.05 13.33 -1.10
CA THR A 83 7.17 14.75 -1.41
C THR A 83 6.09 15.17 -2.41
N GLN A 84 5.02 15.78 -1.91
CA GLN A 84 3.92 16.30 -2.73
C GLN A 84 3.60 17.73 -2.32
N ALA A 85 3.28 18.57 -3.32
CA ALA A 85 2.84 19.95 -3.11
C ALA A 85 1.64 20.29 -4.00
N ASN A 86 0.80 21.20 -3.54
CA ASN A 86 -0.30 21.74 -4.35
C ASN A 86 0.22 22.48 -5.58
N THR A 87 -0.53 22.43 -6.68
CA THR A 87 -0.18 23.17 -7.90
C THR A 87 -0.05 24.66 -7.59
N GLY A 88 1.10 25.23 -7.96
CA GLY A 88 1.43 26.64 -7.72
C GLY A 88 2.16 26.92 -6.40
N THR A 89 2.36 25.91 -5.54
CA THR A 89 3.19 26.05 -4.35
C THR A 89 4.66 26.12 -4.75
N VAL A 90 5.38 27.11 -4.23
CA VAL A 90 6.84 27.25 -4.41
C VAL A 90 7.51 26.59 -3.19
N HIS A 91 7.99 25.36 -3.35
CA HIS A 91 8.69 24.60 -2.33
C HIS A 91 9.67 23.62 -2.97
N ASP A 92 10.93 23.64 -2.53
CA ASP A 92 11.97 22.71 -2.97
C ASP A 92 12.21 21.68 -1.84
N PHE A 93 11.65 20.50 -1.96
CA PHE A 93 11.79 19.43 -0.97
C PHE A 93 13.23 18.95 -0.73
N PHE A 94 14.17 19.37 -1.55
CA PHE A 94 15.60 19.07 -1.37
C PHE A 94 16.35 20.14 -0.59
N LYS A 95 15.69 21.28 -0.26
CA LYS A 95 16.34 22.44 0.40
C LYS A 95 15.48 23.08 1.47
N ASP A 96 14.15 23.16 1.23
CA ASP A 96 13.27 23.93 2.09
C ASP A 96 12.77 23.10 3.27
N PRO A 97 12.68 23.67 4.48
CA PRO A 97 12.08 23.00 5.62
C PRO A 97 10.55 22.89 5.46
N ILE A 98 9.97 21.84 5.98
CA ILE A 98 8.52 21.72 6.15
C ILE A 98 8.07 22.71 7.23
N ARG A 99 6.98 23.44 6.99
CA ARG A 99 6.45 24.48 7.88
C ARG A 99 5.04 24.15 8.36
N PRO A 100 4.90 23.28 9.36
CA PRO A 100 3.59 22.92 9.84
C PRO A 100 2.95 24.05 10.65
N VAL A 101 1.61 24.01 10.72
CA VAL A 101 0.77 24.88 11.52
C VAL A 101 -0.14 24.07 12.42
N LEU A 102 -0.48 24.58 13.59
CA LEU A 102 -1.42 23.92 14.50
C LEU A 102 -2.83 24.49 14.28
N GLU A 103 -3.79 23.62 13.97
CA GLU A 103 -5.21 23.98 13.81
C GLU A 103 -6.08 22.87 14.41
N ASP A 104 -7.00 23.22 15.28
CA ASP A 104 -8.01 22.33 15.88
C ASP A 104 -7.44 21.00 16.46
N GLY A 105 -6.26 21.09 17.08
CA GLY A 105 -5.57 19.93 17.66
C GLY A 105 -4.80 19.05 16.66
N TRP A 106 -4.71 19.49 15.41
CA TRP A 106 -3.93 18.87 14.35
C TRP A 106 -2.71 19.72 13.98
N LEU A 107 -1.57 19.08 13.81
CA LEU A 107 -0.41 19.69 13.18
C LEU A 107 -0.47 19.38 11.67
N ILE A 108 -0.48 20.39 10.82
CA ILE A 108 -0.83 20.30 9.38
C ILE A 108 0.24 21.00 8.54
N ALA A 109 0.66 20.39 7.42
CA ALA A 109 1.34 21.09 6.32
C ALA A 109 0.33 21.38 5.20
N LYS A 110 -0.11 22.63 5.07
CA LYS A 110 -1.28 23.01 4.23
C LYS A 110 -1.08 22.78 2.74
N ASP A 111 0.10 23.11 2.25
CA ASP A 111 0.40 23.14 0.82
C ASP A 111 1.37 22.07 0.36
N THR A 112 1.92 21.31 1.32
CA THR A 112 2.85 20.20 1.11
C THR A 112 2.44 19.00 1.92
N THR A 113 3.10 17.86 1.71
CA THR A 113 3.17 16.78 2.69
C THR A 113 3.87 17.27 3.97
N LEU A 114 3.50 16.69 5.11
CA LEU A 114 4.07 17.01 6.44
C LEU A 114 5.28 16.12 6.76
N GLY A 115 5.24 14.86 6.30
CA GLY A 115 6.15 13.83 6.70
C GLY A 115 5.93 13.37 8.16
N ALA A 116 4.70 13.42 8.65
CA ALA A 116 4.33 12.78 9.92
C ALA A 116 4.47 11.26 9.80
N ASP A 117 4.14 10.73 8.66
CA ASP A 117 4.54 9.45 8.13
C ASP A 117 6.00 9.56 7.58
N ASN A 118 7.01 8.89 8.14
CA ASN A 118 7.02 8.28 9.49
C ASN A 118 7.84 9.13 10.48
N GLY A 119 7.90 10.45 10.27
CA GLY A 119 8.67 11.38 11.13
C GLY A 119 8.22 11.35 12.60
N ILE A 120 6.94 11.07 12.89
CA ILE A 120 6.48 10.95 14.28
C ILE A 120 6.98 9.64 14.91
N GLY A 121 6.97 8.52 14.17
CA GLY A 121 7.56 7.27 14.64
C GLY A 121 9.05 7.42 14.96
N VAL A 122 9.80 8.05 14.04
CA VAL A 122 11.20 8.39 14.26
C VAL A 122 11.38 9.28 15.49
N ALA A 123 10.57 10.34 15.65
CA ALA A 123 10.66 11.24 16.80
C ALA A 123 10.38 10.54 18.15
N LEU A 124 9.41 9.61 18.19
CA LEU A 124 9.13 8.78 19.35
C LEU A 124 10.32 7.89 19.72
N ALA A 125 10.94 7.24 18.73
CA ALA A 125 12.12 6.40 18.94
C ALA A 125 13.33 7.23 19.43
N LEU A 126 13.57 8.39 18.83
CA LEU A 126 14.63 9.32 19.28
C LEU A 126 14.37 9.85 20.71
N ALA A 127 13.13 10.11 21.07
CA ALA A 127 12.75 10.54 22.41
C ALA A 127 13.06 9.46 23.47
N VAL A 128 12.91 8.17 23.15
CA VAL A 128 13.34 7.06 24.01
C VAL A 128 14.86 7.06 24.18
N LEU A 129 15.61 7.28 23.10
CA LEU A 129 17.07 7.35 23.17
C LEU A 129 17.55 8.54 24.02
N ASP A 130 16.88 9.69 23.94
CA ASP A 130 17.24 10.93 24.64
C ASP A 130 16.81 10.94 26.13
N SER A 131 15.85 10.10 26.51
CA SER A 131 15.30 10.05 27.88
C SER A 131 16.21 9.27 28.83
N ASN A 132 16.31 9.73 30.08
CA ASN A 132 17.10 9.08 31.14
C ASN A 132 16.23 8.53 32.30
N ASP A 133 14.92 8.72 32.23
CA ASP A 133 13.95 8.39 33.29
C ASP A 133 12.98 7.25 32.90
N ILE A 134 13.16 6.67 31.69
CA ILE A 134 12.37 5.54 31.20
C ILE A 134 13.08 4.23 31.55
N ALA A 135 12.38 3.34 32.26
CA ALA A 135 12.90 1.99 32.51
C ALA A 135 12.77 1.12 31.26
N HIS A 136 13.86 0.53 30.79
CA HIS A 136 13.89 -0.33 29.60
C HIS A 136 15.04 -1.34 29.62
N GLY A 137 14.86 -2.46 28.91
CA GLY A 137 15.94 -3.38 28.52
C GLY A 137 16.86 -2.76 27.45
N PRO A 138 17.74 -3.55 26.81
CA PRO A 138 18.51 -3.06 25.67
C PRO A 138 17.56 -2.55 24.56
N ILE A 139 17.85 -1.36 24.02
CA ILE A 139 17.10 -0.74 22.91
C ILE A 139 17.96 -0.68 21.67
N GLU A 140 17.39 -1.05 20.54
CA GLU A 140 17.89 -0.72 19.20
C GLU A 140 16.85 0.15 18.51
N VAL A 141 17.27 1.20 17.85
CA VAL A 141 16.42 1.99 16.94
C VAL A 141 16.88 1.71 15.53
N LEU A 142 16.01 1.10 14.73
CA LEU A 142 16.23 0.82 13.31
C LEU A 142 15.52 1.89 12.49
N LEU A 143 16.28 2.70 11.77
CA LEU A 143 15.78 3.73 10.87
C LEU A 143 16.12 3.32 9.43
N THR A 144 15.10 2.93 8.69
CA THR A 144 15.23 2.44 7.31
C THR A 144 15.21 3.59 6.31
N VAL A 145 15.74 3.34 5.11
CA VAL A 145 15.74 4.28 3.98
C VAL A 145 14.81 3.79 2.87
N ASP A 146 14.30 4.72 2.03
CA ASP A 146 13.55 4.44 0.81
C ASP A 146 12.31 3.56 1.03
N GLU A 147 11.60 3.74 2.15
CA GLU A 147 10.36 3.01 2.39
C GLU A 147 9.32 3.33 1.33
N GLU A 148 9.06 4.61 1.12
CA GLU A 148 7.98 5.19 0.32
C GLU A 148 8.11 4.96 -1.20
N ALA A 149 9.34 4.73 -1.69
CA ALA A 149 9.57 4.55 -3.12
C ALA A 149 9.93 3.11 -3.51
N GLY A 150 10.36 2.27 -2.55
CA GLY A 150 10.77 0.91 -2.91
C GLY A 150 11.06 -0.04 -1.77
N MET A 151 11.00 0.41 -0.52
CA MET A 151 11.35 -0.37 0.68
C MET A 151 12.76 -1.00 0.57
N SER A 152 13.69 -0.31 -0.11
CA SER A 152 15.02 -0.88 -0.35
C SER A 152 15.82 -1.04 0.94
N GLY A 153 15.59 -0.16 1.94
CA GLY A 153 16.16 -0.29 3.27
C GLY A 153 15.82 -1.62 3.94
N ALA A 154 14.54 -1.96 4.00
CA ALA A 154 14.10 -3.23 4.56
C ALA A 154 14.54 -4.43 3.71
N ARG A 155 14.46 -4.34 2.36
CA ARG A 155 14.82 -5.43 1.44
C ARG A 155 16.29 -5.81 1.50
N LEU A 156 17.16 -4.86 1.72
CA LEU A 156 18.61 -5.05 1.74
C LEU A 156 19.19 -4.97 3.16
N LEU A 157 18.32 -4.99 4.18
CA LEU A 157 18.73 -4.98 5.58
C LEU A 157 19.69 -6.12 5.87
N GLU A 158 20.85 -5.79 6.40
CA GLU A 158 21.90 -6.75 6.71
C GLU A 158 21.44 -7.71 7.81
N THR A 159 21.64 -9.01 7.59
CA THR A 159 21.29 -10.04 8.58
C THR A 159 22.32 -10.10 9.72
N GLY A 160 21.82 -10.33 10.95
CA GLY A 160 22.66 -10.50 12.15
C GLY A 160 23.11 -9.20 12.82
N VAL A 161 22.74 -8.03 12.27
CA VAL A 161 23.03 -6.73 12.89
C VAL A 161 22.06 -6.38 14.02
N LEU A 162 20.80 -6.78 13.92
CA LEU A 162 19.80 -6.62 14.98
C LEU A 162 19.92 -7.76 16.00
N LYS A 163 19.86 -7.42 17.29
CA LYS A 163 20.00 -8.34 18.43
C LYS A 163 18.73 -8.46 19.26
N GLY A 164 17.82 -7.50 19.14
CA GLY A 164 16.53 -7.48 19.82
C GLY A 164 15.68 -8.71 19.43
N LYS A 165 14.77 -9.09 20.31
CA LYS A 165 13.79 -10.16 20.05
C LYS A 165 12.42 -9.64 19.71
N TRP A 166 12.09 -8.43 20.11
CA TRP A 166 10.82 -7.77 19.86
C TRP A 166 11.05 -6.56 18.97
N LEU A 167 10.15 -6.34 18.04
CA LEU A 167 10.18 -5.17 17.19
C LEU A 167 8.84 -4.41 17.31
N PHE A 168 8.93 -3.16 17.71
CA PHE A 168 7.82 -2.22 17.71
C PHE A 168 8.00 -1.29 16.51
N ASN A 169 7.25 -1.55 15.45
CA ASN A 169 7.16 -0.66 14.30
C ASN A 169 6.20 0.48 14.66
N ILE A 170 6.62 1.73 14.45
CA ILE A 170 5.84 2.90 14.81
C ILE A 170 5.42 3.63 13.53
N ASP A 171 4.70 2.89 12.66
CA ASP A 171 4.46 3.27 11.27
C ASP A 171 3.01 3.00 10.82
N THR A 172 2.06 3.11 11.74
CA THR A 172 0.64 3.07 11.40
C THR A 172 -0.04 4.38 11.75
N GLU A 173 -1.18 4.65 11.12
CA GLU A 173 -1.81 5.97 11.06
C GLU A 173 -3.12 6.05 11.84
N GLU A 174 -3.46 5.03 12.64
CA GLU A 174 -4.70 4.96 13.41
C GLU A 174 -4.42 4.66 14.87
N TRP A 175 -4.70 5.64 15.73
CA TRP A 175 -4.61 5.45 17.18
C TRP A 175 -5.68 4.46 17.68
N GLY A 176 -5.27 3.56 18.56
CA GLY A 176 -6.17 2.55 19.14
C GLY A 176 -6.08 1.20 18.45
N GLU A 177 -5.36 1.12 17.36
CA GLU A 177 -5.14 -0.08 16.59
C GLU A 177 -3.74 -0.67 16.84
N LEU A 178 -3.66 -1.99 17.03
CA LEU A 178 -2.40 -2.73 17.01
C LEU A 178 -2.40 -3.65 15.81
N TYR A 179 -1.46 -3.45 14.91
CA TYR A 179 -1.31 -4.29 13.72
C TYR A 179 -0.35 -5.44 14.02
N LEU A 180 -0.77 -6.64 13.67
CA LEU A 180 -0.02 -7.89 13.93
C LEU A 180 0.24 -8.70 12.65
N GLY A 181 0.00 -8.12 11.49
CA GLY A 181 0.22 -8.76 10.21
C GLY A 181 -0.02 -7.83 9.04
N CYS A 182 0.59 -8.14 7.90
CA CYS A 182 0.38 -7.45 6.63
C CYS A 182 0.45 -8.42 5.45
N ALA A 183 -0.18 -8.04 4.34
CA ALA A 183 -0.11 -8.84 3.13
C ALA A 183 1.18 -8.57 2.34
N GLY A 184 1.80 -9.66 1.89
CA GLY A 184 2.76 -9.62 0.80
C GLY A 184 2.08 -9.51 -0.56
N SER A 185 2.87 -9.42 -1.63
CA SER A 185 2.34 -9.33 -3.00
C SER A 185 3.24 -9.96 -4.05
N ILE A 186 2.60 -10.44 -5.12
CA ILE A 186 3.23 -10.89 -6.36
C ILE A 186 2.42 -10.30 -7.50
N ASP A 187 3.10 -9.68 -8.47
CA ASP A 187 2.44 -9.32 -9.71
C ASP A 187 2.53 -10.47 -10.72
N VAL A 188 1.41 -10.72 -11.40
CA VAL A 188 1.35 -11.58 -12.57
C VAL A 188 1.32 -10.66 -13.78
N GLU A 189 2.45 -10.57 -14.46
CA GLU A 189 2.62 -9.77 -15.66
C GLU A 189 2.34 -10.63 -16.88
N VAL A 190 1.28 -10.32 -17.58
CA VAL A 190 0.78 -11.07 -18.73
C VAL A 190 1.09 -10.32 -19.99
N GLU A 191 1.76 -10.96 -20.93
CA GLU A 191 2.15 -10.33 -22.20
C GLU A 191 2.01 -11.31 -23.37
N GLN A 192 1.55 -10.78 -24.51
CA GLN A 192 1.52 -11.51 -25.77
C GLN A 192 1.58 -10.53 -26.95
N PRO A 193 2.43 -10.74 -27.97
CA PRO A 193 2.33 -10.03 -29.23
C PRO A 193 0.95 -10.26 -29.88
N LEU A 194 0.29 -9.20 -30.33
CA LEU A 194 -0.99 -9.28 -31.02
C LEU A 194 -0.82 -9.21 -32.55
N ASN A 195 -1.49 -10.10 -33.21
CA ASN A 195 -1.62 -10.09 -34.66
C ASN A 195 -2.87 -9.32 -35.07
N TYR A 196 -2.80 -8.58 -36.12
CA TYR A 196 -3.89 -7.82 -36.70
C TYR A 196 -4.29 -8.36 -38.06
N GLU A 197 -5.57 -8.28 -38.36
CA GLU A 197 -6.13 -8.66 -39.65
C GLU A 197 -6.94 -7.50 -40.25
N PRO A 198 -7.06 -7.40 -41.58
CA PRO A 198 -7.87 -6.35 -42.19
C PRO A 198 -9.29 -6.34 -41.67
N ILE A 199 -9.80 -5.14 -41.39
CA ILE A 199 -11.17 -4.98 -40.92
C ILE A 199 -12.15 -5.44 -42.01
N PRO A 200 -13.19 -6.26 -41.70
CA PRO A 200 -14.24 -6.58 -42.63
C PRO A 200 -14.97 -5.34 -43.13
N GLU A 201 -15.45 -5.38 -44.37
CA GLU A 201 -16.18 -4.26 -44.98
C GLU A 201 -17.49 -3.92 -44.21
N ASN A 202 -17.89 -2.65 -44.31
CA ASN A 202 -19.18 -2.16 -43.78
C ASN A 202 -19.37 -2.26 -42.28
N LEU A 203 -18.29 -2.17 -41.50
CA LEU A 203 -18.33 -2.09 -40.04
C LEU A 203 -18.19 -0.62 -39.56
N ASN A 204 -18.87 -0.31 -38.44
CA ASN A 204 -18.78 0.95 -37.75
C ASN A 204 -17.90 0.79 -36.50
N ILE A 205 -17.13 1.81 -36.22
CA ILE A 205 -16.26 1.82 -35.05
C ILE A 205 -16.98 2.51 -33.90
N VAL A 206 -17.11 1.80 -32.78
CA VAL A 206 -17.73 2.30 -31.55
C VAL A 206 -16.86 2.00 -30.34
N ASN A 207 -16.92 2.87 -29.35
CA ASN A 207 -16.34 2.64 -28.03
C ASN A 207 -17.42 2.13 -27.09
N ILE A 208 -17.14 1.07 -26.36
CA ILE A 208 -17.90 0.63 -25.21
C ILE A 208 -17.12 1.04 -23.97
N GLN A 209 -17.73 1.82 -23.10
CA GLN A 209 -17.10 2.33 -21.88
C GLN A 209 -17.81 1.85 -20.64
N VAL A 210 -17.03 1.44 -19.64
CA VAL A 210 -17.43 1.26 -18.24
C VAL A 210 -16.86 2.42 -17.45
N ALA A 211 -17.70 3.14 -16.68
CA ALA A 211 -17.30 4.29 -15.87
C ALA A 211 -18.17 4.40 -14.60
N GLY A 212 -17.85 5.38 -13.74
CA GLY A 212 -18.64 5.72 -12.56
C GLY A 212 -18.41 4.81 -11.35
N LEU A 213 -17.44 3.89 -11.40
CA LEU A 213 -17.04 3.09 -10.24
C LEU A 213 -16.22 3.92 -9.25
N LYS A 214 -16.31 3.59 -7.95
CA LYS A 214 -15.56 4.26 -6.89
C LYS A 214 -14.07 4.02 -6.97
N GLY A 215 -13.66 2.79 -7.37
CA GLY A 215 -12.27 2.36 -7.29
C GLY A 215 -11.82 2.16 -5.84
N GLY A 216 -10.52 2.36 -5.59
CA GLY A 216 -9.91 2.21 -4.27
C GLY A 216 -8.61 1.42 -4.33
N HIS A 217 -8.02 1.15 -3.16
CA HIS A 217 -6.81 0.37 -3.04
C HIS A 217 -7.10 -1.13 -3.25
N SER A 218 -6.27 -1.80 -4.07
CA SER A 218 -6.48 -3.21 -4.45
C SER A 218 -6.38 -4.21 -3.29
N GLY A 219 -5.84 -3.81 -2.17
CA GLY A 219 -5.77 -4.61 -0.95
C GLY A 219 -6.78 -4.13 0.08
N VAL A 220 -6.59 -2.94 0.63
CA VAL A 220 -7.40 -2.39 1.74
C VAL A 220 -8.89 -2.37 1.43
N ASP A 221 -9.28 -2.08 0.18
CA ASP A 221 -10.69 -1.96 -0.23
C ASP A 221 -11.25 -3.22 -0.93
N ILE A 222 -10.44 -4.27 -1.15
CA ILE A 222 -10.85 -5.44 -1.94
C ILE A 222 -12.04 -6.18 -1.34
N HIS A 223 -12.15 -6.20 0.00
CA HIS A 223 -13.23 -6.83 0.75
C HIS A 223 -14.58 -6.11 0.59
N LEU A 224 -14.59 -4.85 0.15
CA LEU A 224 -15.81 -4.06 0.00
C LEU A 224 -16.65 -4.45 -1.21
N GLY A 225 -16.16 -5.38 -2.05
CA GLY A 225 -16.90 -5.90 -3.20
C GLY A 225 -17.16 -4.86 -4.29
N ARG A 226 -16.32 -3.80 -4.37
CA ARG A 226 -16.42 -2.77 -5.41
C ARG A 226 -16.22 -3.35 -6.80
N GLY A 227 -16.83 -2.73 -7.80
CA GLY A 227 -16.70 -3.12 -9.19
C GLY A 227 -15.27 -2.93 -9.72
N ASN A 228 -14.87 -3.80 -10.64
CA ASN A 228 -13.63 -3.68 -11.42
C ASN A 228 -14.02 -3.48 -12.89
N ALA A 229 -13.69 -2.33 -13.45
CA ALA A 229 -14.10 -1.98 -14.82
C ALA A 229 -13.53 -2.93 -15.88
N ASN A 230 -12.29 -3.43 -15.70
CA ASN A 230 -11.67 -4.40 -16.59
C ASN A 230 -12.47 -5.71 -16.65
N VAL A 231 -12.87 -6.21 -15.49
CA VAL A 231 -13.65 -7.45 -15.36
C VAL A 231 -15.04 -7.28 -15.96
N ILE A 232 -15.72 -6.17 -15.65
CA ILE A 232 -17.07 -5.88 -16.16
C ILE A 232 -17.07 -5.81 -17.68
N LEU A 233 -16.12 -5.06 -18.26
CA LEU A 233 -16.02 -4.91 -19.72
C LEU A 233 -15.62 -6.21 -20.43
N ALA A 234 -14.59 -6.91 -19.92
CA ALA A 234 -14.13 -8.16 -20.49
C ALA A 234 -15.23 -9.24 -20.50
N ARG A 235 -16.01 -9.36 -19.42
CA ARG A 235 -17.14 -10.30 -19.35
C ARG A 235 -18.24 -9.96 -20.34
N PHE A 236 -18.57 -8.68 -20.49
CA PHE A 236 -19.56 -8.25 -21.49
C PHE A 236 -19.10 -8.63 -22.91
N LEU A 237 -17.87 -8.28 -23.27
CA LEU A 237 -17.33 -8.55 -24.60
C LEU A 237 -17.20 -10.06 -24.86
N ASN A 238 -16.70 -10.82 -23.90
CA ASN A 238 -16.59 -12.28 -24.02
C ASN A 238 -17.96 -12.94 -24.26
N GLN A 239 -19.02 -12.44 -23.60
CA GLN A 239 -20.36 -13.01 -23.73
C GLN A 239 -21.05 -12.64 -25.04
N HIS A 240 -20.84 -11.44 -25.58
CA HIS A 240 -21.69 -10.90 -26.63
C HIS A 240 -20.98 -10.56 -27.95
N LEU A 241 -19.69 -10.21 -27.93
CA LEU A 241 -19.01 -9.64 -29.09
C LEU A 241 -19.03 -10.59 -30.30
N ALA A 242 -18.68 -11.86 -30.10
CA ALA A 242 -18.65 -12.85 -31.16
C ALA A 242 -20.03 -13.11 -31.76
N SER A 243 -21.09 -13.19 -30.95
CA SER A 243 -22.46 -13.42 -31.41
C SER A 243 -23.04 -12.26 -32.22
N LEU A 244 -22.51 -11.05 -32.01
CA LEU A 244 -22.84 -9.83 -32.76
C LEU A 244 -21.97 -9.66 -34.04
N GLY A 245 -21.08 -10.61 -34.33
CA GLY A 245 -20.11 -10.47 -35.43
C GLY A 245 -19.19 -9.27 -35.22
N GLY A 246 -18.90 -8.90 -33.97
CA GLY A 246 -18.04 -7.79 -33.63
C GLY A 246 -16.57 -8.18 -33.53
N HIS A 247 -15.69 -7.22 -33.83
CA HIS A 247 -14.25 -7.38 -33.78
C HIS A 247 -13.62 -6.37 -32.81
N LEU A 248 -12.70 -6.83 -31.99
CA LEU A 248 -11.97 -5.96 -31.05
C LEU A 248 -10.83 -5.24 -31.79
N VAL A 249 -10.79 -3.93 -31.64
CA VAL A 249 -9.70 -3.07 -32.14
C VAL A 249 -8.71 -2.80 -31.02
N GLU A 250 -9.23 -2.42 -29.85
CA GLU A 250 -8.43 -2.03 -28.70
C GLU A 250 -9.20 -2.25 -27.39
N PHE A 251 -8.48 -2.55 -26.30
CA PHE A 251 -9.00 -2.56 -24.94
C PHE A 251 -8.05 -1.82 -24.01
N THR A 252 -8.55 -0.86 -23.25
CA THR A 252 -7.77 -0.08 -22.30
C THR A 252 -8.54 0.05 -20.98
N GLY A 253 -7.93 -0.35 -19.85
CA GLY A 253 -8.55 -0.16 -18.54
C GLY A 253 -7.55 -0.21 -17.40
N GLY A 254 -7.85 0.59 -16.36
CA GLY A 254 -6.99 0.77 -15.20
C GLY A 254 -5.68 1.51 -15.49
N THR A 255 -5.06 2.07 -14.47
CA THR A 255 -3.81 2.85 -14.58
C THR A 255 -2.71 2.37 -13.64
N ALA A 256 -3.07 1.68 -12.56
CA ALA A 256 -2.14 1.21 -11.54
C ALA A 256 -2.51 -0.21 -11.08
N ARG A 257 -1.49 -1.05 -10.86
CA ARG A 257 -1.64 -2.44 -10.41
C ARG A 257 -2.28 -2.57 -9.04
N ASN A 258 -2.01 -1.61 -8.16
CA ASN A 258 -2.50 -1.56 -6.78
C ASN A 258 -3.81 -0.77 -6.60
N ALA A 259 -4.49 -0.41 -7.68
CA ALA A 259 -5.78 0.27 -7.67
C ALA A 259 -6.89 -0.57 -8.31
N LEU A 260 -8.09 -0.51 -7.75
CA LEU A 260 -9.30 -1.07 -8.39
C LEU A 260 -9.66 -0.21 -9.60
N PRO A 261 -9.70 -0.75 -10.82
CA PRO A 261 -10.00 0.02 -12.02
C PRO A 261 -11.40 0.64 -12.00
N ARG A 262 -11.46 1.96 -12.13
CA ARG A 262 -12.71 2.73 -12.12
C ARG A 262 -13.36 2.82 -13.49
N GLU A 263 -12.53 2.73 -14.52
CA GLU A 263 -12.90 2.93 -15.92
C GLU A 263 -12.19 1.93 -16.82
N ALA A 264 -12.88 1.52 -17.87
CA ALA A 264 -12.32 0.74 -18.96
C ALA A 264 -13.06 1.07 -20.26
N VAL A 265 -12.35 1.04 -21.39
CA VAL A 265 -12.88 1.30 -22.72
C VAL A 265 -12.43 0.21 -23.67
N ALA A 266 -13.34 -0.27 -24.51
CA ALA A 266 -13.01 -1.11 -25.66
C ALA A 266 -13.49 -0.43 -26.94
N THR A 267 -12.61 -0.34 -27.92
CA THR A 267 -12.94 0.04 -29.28
C THR A 267 -13.27 -1.23 -30.08
N ILE A 268 -14.43 -1.31 -30.67
CA ILE A 268 -14.87 -2.45 -31.47
C ILE A 268 -15.35 -2.01 -32.84
N ALA A 269 -15.25 -2.92 -33.80
CA ALA A 269 -15.85 -2.79 -35.14
C ALA A 269 -17.07 -3.70 -35.20
N ILE A 270 -18.24 -3.14 -35.56
CA ILE A 270 -19.52 -3.85 -35.60
C ILE A 270 -20.40 -3.35 -36.74
N SER A 271 -21.24 -4.20 -37.33
CA SER A 271 -22.17 -3.77 -38.37
C SER A 271 -23.26 -2.84 -37.82
N LEU A 272 -23.70 -1.90 -38.64
CA LEU A 272 -24.74 -0.94 -38.28
C LEU A 272 -26.04 -1.65 -37.84
N ASN A 273 -26.35 -2.79 -38.47
CA ASN A 273 -27.55 -3.58 -38.19
C ASN A 273 -27.54 -4.18 -36.76
N GLN A 274 -26.36 -4.31 -36.15
CA GLN A 274 -26.20 -4.89 -34.80
C GLN A 274 -26.13 -3.84 -33.70
N LEU A 275 -26.05 -2.54 -34.00
CA LEU A 275 -25.94 -1.49 -33.00
C LEU A 275 -27.09 -1.47 -32.02
N SER A 276 -28.33 -1.59 -32.51
CA SER A 276 -29.51 -1.64 -31.62
C SER A 276 -29.54 -2.89 -30.73
N SER A 277 -29.04 -4.02 -31.22
CA SER A 277 -28.86 -5.24 -30.41
C SER A 277 -27.79 -5.05 -29.36
N LEU A 278 -26.67 -4.44 -29.70
CA LEU A 278 -25.59 -4.12 -28.77
C LEU A 278 -26.06 -3.16 -27.66
N GLU A 279 -26.79 -2.08 -28.00
CA GLU A 279 -27.36 -1.13 -27.04
C GLU A 279 -28.31 -1.81 -26.04
N LYS A 280 -29.18 -2.67 -26.55
CA LYS A 280 -30.13 -3.44 -25.72
C LYS A 280 -29.37 -4.35 -24.73
N LEU A 281 -28.42 -5.15 -25.24
CA LEU A 281 -27.64 -6.07 -24.41
C LEU A 281 -26.84 -5.31 -23.35
N LEU A 282 -26.25 -4.17 -23.72
CA LEU A 282 -25.47 -3.35 -22.77
C LEU A 282 -26.37 -2.77 -21.66
N ALA A 283 -27.58 -2.32 -22.00
CA ALA A 283 -28.54 -1.82 -21.01
C ALA A 283 -29.01 -2.91 -20.03
N GLU A 284 -29.29 -4.12 -20.53
CA GLU A 284 -29.64 -5.29 -19.72
C GLU A 284 -28.50 -5.69 -18.80
N TYR A 285 -27.28 -5.70 -19.33
CA TYR A 285 -26.05 -6.02 -18.59
C TYR A 285 -25.77 -4.97 -17.50
N GLN A 286 -25.90 -3.67 -17.82
CA GLN A 286 -25.79 -2.58 -16.83
C GLN A 286 -26.82 -2.76 -15.70
N THR A 287 -28.06 -3.08 -16.03
CA THR A 287 -29.12 -3.29 -15.04
C THR A 287 -28.75 -4.42 -14.07
N THR A 288 -28.19 -5.50 -14.60
CA THR A 288 -27.73 -6.64 -13.81
C THR A 288 -26.60 -6.25 -12.84
N TRP A 289 -25.59 -5.53 -13.34
CA TRP A 289 -24.48 -5.08 -12.51
C TRP A 289 -24.88 -4.03 -11.47
N LYS A 290 -25.77 -3.08 -11.82
CA LYS A 290 -26.32 -2.12 -10.86
C LYS A 290 -27.07 -2.81 -9.72
N LYS A 291 -27.74 -3.94 -9.99
CA LYS A 291 -28.39 -4.72 -8.94
C LYS A 291 -27.37 -5.40 -8.03
N GLN A 292 -26.29 -5.94 -8.59
CA GLN A 292 -25.22 -6.60 -7.81
C GLN A 292 -24.42 -5.60 -6.97
N LEU A 293 -24.16 -4.41 -7.51
CA LEU A 293 -23.34 -3.37 -6.86
C LEU A 293 -24.17 -2.33 -6.10
N LYS A 294 -25.45 -2.60 -5.85
CA LYS A 294 -26.35 -1.66 -5.15
C LYS A 294 -25.83 -1.34 -3.76
N GLY A 295 -25.69 -0.04 -3.46
CA GLY A 295 -25.14 0.48 -2.21
C GLY A 295 -23.60 0.48 -2.17
N ILE A 296 -22.94 -0.16 -3.15
CA ILE A 296 -21.47 -0.23 -3.27
C ILE A 296 -21.01 0.74 -4.35
N ASP A 297 -21.41 0.54 -5.60
CA ASP A 297 -21.04 1.33 -6.78
C ASP A 297 -22.30 1.77 -7.57
N ASP A 298 -23.14 2.56 -6.95
CA ASP A 298 -24.46 2.98 -7.50
C ASP A 298 -24.34 3.83 -8.78
N ASN A 299 -23.18 4.47 -9.01
CA ASN A 299 -22.93 5.36 -10.14
C ASN A 299 -22.38 4.63 -11.40
N LEU A 300 -22.32 3.28 -11.37
CA LEU A 300 -21.88 2.51 -12.54
C LEU A 300 -22.65 2.93 -13.80
N GLN A 301 -21.90 3.23 -14.86
CA GLN A 301 -22.42 3.55 -16.18
C GLN A 301 -21.72 2.72 -17.25
N LEU A 302 -22.50 2.15 -18.16
CA LEU A 302 -22.03 1.56 -19.39
C LEU A 302 -22.59 2.35 -20.57
N SER A 303 -21.75 2.75 -21.49
CA SER A 303 -22.16 3.58 -22.62
C SER A 303 -21.51 3.13 -23.93
N ILE A 304 -22.17 3.48 -25.03
CA ILE A 304 -21.64 3.30 -26.39
C ILE A 304 -21.49 4.69 -27.01
N GLN A 305 -20.34 4.92 -27.64
CA GLN A 305 -20.06 6.15 -28.34
C GLN A 305 -19.54 5.84 -29.75
N SER A 306 -20.17 6.38 -30.76
CA SER A 306 -19.64 6.30 -32.13
C SER A 306 -18.37 7.14 -32.22
N THR A 307 -17.34 6.57 -32.83
CA THR A 307 -16.08 7.28 -33.07
C THR A 307 -15.96 7.59 -34.56
N GLY A 308 -15.37 8.75 -34.88
CA GLY A 308 -14.99 9.08 -36.25
C GLY A 308 -13.65 8.45 -36.68
N ALA A 309 -13.13 7.51 -35.89
CA ALA A 309 -11.84 6.91 -36.13
C ALA A 309 -11.86 6.04 -37.40
N LYS A 310 -10.84 6.22 -38.24
CA LYS A 310 -10.60 5.32 -39.38
C LYS A 310 -9.71 4.18 -38.92
N VAL A 311 -10.30 3.01 -38.76
CA VAL A 311 -9.61 1.76 -38.42
C VAL A 311 -9.51 0.89 -39.67
N THR A 312 -8.33 0.36 -39.96
CA THR A 312 -8.06 -0.49 -41.11
C THR A 312 -7.85 -1.95 -40.73
N GLU A 313 -7.60 -2.21 -39.45
CA GLU A 313 -7.28 -3.55 -38.93
C GLU A 313 -7.87 -3.74 -37.55
N VAL A 314 -8.18 -4.98 -37.24
CA VAL A 314 -8.70 -5.44 -35.93
C VAL A 314 -7.77 -6.51 -35.36
N ILE A 315 -7.84 -6.76 -34.07
CA ILE A 315 -7.12 -7.86 -33.44
C ILE A 315 -7.60 -9.18 -34.07
N ASN A 316 -6.66 -10.06 -34.39
CA ASN A 316 -6.98 -11.37 -34.93
C ASN A 316 -8.06 -12.09 -34.13
N GLN A 317 -9.03 -12.68 -34.78
CA GLN A 317 -10.22 -13.25 -34.15
C GLN A 317 -9.91 -14.30 -33.08
N GLN A 318 -8.89 -15.13 -33.30
CA GLN A 318 -8.47 -16.15 -32.34
C GLN A 318 -7.93 -15.49 -31.07
N GLN A 319 -7.01 -14.56 -31.21
CA GLN A 319 -6.41 -13.85 -30.05
C GLN A 319 -7.43 -12.98 -29.32
N GLN A 320 -8.36 -12.34 -30.05
CA GLN A 320 -9.50 -11.66 -29.42
C GLN A 320 -10.26 -12.60 -28.48
N ASN A 321 -10.61 -13.78 -28.94
CA ASN A 321 -11.38 -14.75 -28.14
C ASN A 321 -10.55 -15.25 -26.96
N GLU A 322 -9.26 -15.57 -27.17
CA GLU A 322 -8.34 -16.00 -26.11
C GLU A 322 -8.23 -14.95 -25.01
N TRP A 323 -7.94 -13.70 -25.37
CA TRP A 323 -7.81 -12.61 -24.39
C TRP A 323 -9.12 -12.30 -23.65
N LEU A 324 -10.22 -12.17 -24.37
CA LEU A 324 -11.51 -11.86 -23.74
C LEU A 324 -11.96 -12.98 -22.80
N GLN A 325 -11.76 -14.23 -23.18
CA GLN A 325 -12.08 -15.37 -22.33
C GLN A 325 -11.15 -15.45 -21.12
N ALA A 326 -9.84 -15.28 -21.32
CA ALA A 326 -8.86 -15.28 -20.23
C ALA A 326 -9.17 -14.20 -19.18
N LEU A 327 -9.42 -12.96 -19.61
CA LEU A 327 -9.75 -11.86 -18.71
C LEU A 327 -11.11 -12.05 -18.00
N ALA A 328 -12.12 -12.52 -18.73
CA ALA A 328 -13.47 -12.69 -18.19
C ALA A 328 -13.56 -13.79 -17.14
N THR A 329 -12.73 -14.83 -17.24
CA THR A 329 -12.73 -16.02 -16.38
C THR A 329 -11.56 -16.05 -15.39
N SER A 330 -10.62 -15.11 -15.47
CA SER A 330 -9.52 -15.00 -14.53
C SER A 330 -10.02 -14.87 -13.08
N PRO A 331 -9.38 -15.55 -12.13
CA PRO A 331 -9.64 -15.32 -10.71
C PRO A 331 -9.50 -13.84 -10.36
N TYR A 332 -10.47 -13.30 -9.62
CA TYR A 332 -10.52 -11.87 -9.26
C TYR A 332 -11.23 -11.70 -7.91
N GLY A 333 -10.80 -10.70 -7.12
CA GLY A 333 -11.38 -10.37 -5.83
C GLY A 333 -10.79 -11.18 -4.68
N VAL A 334 -11.57 -11.36 -3.62
CA VAL A 334 -11.19 -12.15 -2.45
C VAL A 334 -11.18 -13.64 -2.81
N ALA A 335 -10.05 -14.31 -2.58
CA ALA A 335 -9.87 -15.74 -2.82
C ALA A 335 -10.05 -16.56 -1.53
N SER A 336 -9.56 -16.06 -0.39
CA SER A 336 -9.72 -16.68 0.93
C SER A 336 -9.78 -15.64 2.04
N MET A 337 -10.46 -16.03 3.13
CA MET A 337 -10.51 -15.30 4.38
C MET A 337 -9.58 -15.96 5.40
N SER A 338 -9.05 -15.16 6.32
CA SER A 338 -8.15 -15.65 7.37
C SER A 338 -8.84 -16.66 8.28
N GLN A 339 -8.11 -17.74 8.60
CA GLN A 339 -8.56 -18.75 9.56
C GLN A 339 -8.24 -18.34 11.02
N VAL A 340 -7.40 -17.32 11.19
CA VAL A 340 -6.88 -16.89 12.50
C VAL A 340 -7.62 -15.65 13.01
N LEU A 341 -8.00 -14.75 12.10
CA LEU A 341 -8.66 -13.49 12.42
C LEU A 341 -10.02 -13.42 11.70
N PRO A 342 -11.12 -13.19 12.40
CA PRO A 342 -12.43 -13.05 11.76
C PRO A 342 -12.49 -11.82 10.85
N ASP A 343 -13.27 -11.93 9.78
CA ASP A 343 -13.57 -10.86 8.81
C ASP A 343 -12.34 -10.24 8.09
N VAL A 344 -11.19 -10.92 8.13
CA VAL A 344 -9.95 -10.48 7.50
C VAL A 344 -9.70 -11.26 6.20
N VAL A 345 -9.39 -10.55 5.12
CA VAL A 345 -8.97 -11.15 3.85
C VAL A 345 -7.57 -11.74 4.02
N GLU A 346 -7.40 -13.02 3.71
CA GLU A 346 -6.09 -13.67 3.66
C GLU A 346 -5.44 -13.50 2.28
N THR A 347 -6.16 -13.92 1.22
CA THR A 347 -5.63 -13.91 -0.14
C THR A 347 -6.61 -13.26 -1.11
N SER A 348 -6.12 -12.43 -2.01
CA SER A 348 -6.91 -11.75 -3.03
C SER A 348 -6.13 -11.54 -4.33
N ASN A 349 -6.84 -11.16 -5.40
CA ASN A 349 -6.25 -10.74 -6.66
C ASN A 349 -7.01 -9.57 -7.26
N ASN A 350 -6.28 -8.62 -7.84
CA ASN A 350 -6.83 -7.50 -8.59
C ASN A 350 -6.32 -7.49 -10.04
N ILE A 351 -7.21 -7.38 -11.02
CA ILE A 351 -6.86 -7.12 -12.42
C ILE A 351 -6.70 -5.61 -12.58
N GLY A 352 -5.49 -5.10 -12.31
CA GLY A 352 -5.24 -3.67 -12.18
C GLY A 352 -5.12 -2.93 -13.51
N VAL A 353 -4.43 -3.50 -14.47
CA VAL A 353 -4.17 -2.86 -15.77
C VAL A 353 -4.44 -3.84 -16.90
N VAL A 354 -5.11 -3.39 -17.95
CA VAL A 354 -5.27 -4.14 -19.22
C VAL A 354 -5.03 -3.20 -20.40
N ARG A 355 -4.21 -3.63 -21.33
CA ARG A 355 -3.91 -2.95 -22.59
C ARG A 355 -3.86 -3.98 -23.71
N LEU A 356 -4.78 -3.92 -24.66
CA LEU A 356 -4.75 -4.69 -25.88
C LEU A 356 -4.73 -3.69 -27.04
N ASN A 357 -3.60 -3.48 -27.65
CA ASN A 357 -3.41 -2.49 -28.71
C ASN A 357 -2.27 -2.93 -29.66
N ARG A 358 -1.83 -2.04 -30.56
CA ARG A 358 -0.77 -2.35 -31.54
C ARG A 358 0.61 -2.61 -30.93
N GLU A 359 0.83 -2.23 -29.70
CA GLU A 359 2.06 -2.54 -28.96
C GLU A 359 2.05 -3.97 -28.41
N GLY A 360 0.90 -4.62 -28.41
CA GLY A 360 0.68 -5.97 -27.90
C GLY A 360 -0.47 -6.06 -26.91
N GLY A 361 -0.69 -7.27 -26.41
CA GLY A 361 -1.59 -7.53 -25.29
C GLY A 361 -0.79 -7.56 -23.99
N LYS A 362 -1.22 -6.76 -23.01
CA LYS A 362 -0.64 -6.69 -21.66
C LYS A 362 -1.73 -6.65 -20.60
N ALA A 363 -1.52 -7.41 -19.52
CA ALA A 363 -2.30 -7.25 -18.30
C ALA A 363 -1.39 -7.37 -17.07
N VAL A 364 -1.69 -6.60 -16.02
CA VAL A 364 -1.01 -6.70 -14.74
C VAL A 364 -2.04 -7.00 -13.68
N LEU A 365 -1.86 -8.15 -13.03
CA LEU A 365 -2.67 -8.61 -11.93
C LEU A 365 -1.82 -8.61 -10.66
N MET A 366 -2.39 -8.14 -9.54
CA MET A 366 -1.68 -8.11 -8.27
C MET A 366 -2.34 -9.08 -7.28
N VAL A 367 -1.63 -10.14 -6.99
CA VAL A 367 -1.97 -11.07 -5.91
C VAL A 367 -1.46 -10.52 -4.58
N ARG A 368 -2.28 -10.62 -3.54
CA ARG A 368 -1.90 -10.30 -2.17
C ARG A 368 -2.25 -11.45 -1.24
N SER A 369 -1.38 -11.74 -0.28
CA SER A 369 -1.68 -12.69 0.79
C SER A 369 -0.85 -12.41 2.04
N MET A 370 -1.42 -12.69 3.22
CA MET A 370 -0.68 -12.68 4.49
C MET A 370 0.19 -13.92 4.66
N VAL A 371 0.00 -14.91 3.80
CA VAL A 371 0.76 -16.17 3.80
C VAL A 371 1.54 -16.24 2.49
N ASN A 372 2.86 -16.12 2.58
CA ASN A 372 3.75 -16.07 1.41
C ASN A 372 3.55 -17.27 0.46
N GLN A 373 3.38 -18.48 1.00
CA GLN A 373 3.14 -19.66 0.17
C GLN A 373 1.80 -19.58 -0.58
N GLU A 374 0.75 -19.03 0.05
CA GLU A 374 -0.56 -18.86 -0.61
C GLU A 374 -0.52 -17.76 -1.68
N ALA A 375 0.28 -16.69 -1.49
CA ALA A 375 0.55 -15.72 -2.54
C ALA A 375 1.17 -16.39 -3.77
N GLN A 376 2.19 -17.22 -3.56
CA GLN A 376 2.88 -17.96 -4.63
C GLN A 376 1.93 -18.92 -5.33
N ASN A 377 1.23 -19.78 -4.58
CA ASN A 377 0.27 -20.76 -5.09
C ASN A 377 -0.81 -20.09 -5.96
N PHE A 378 -1.32 -18.94 -5.50
CA PHE A 378 -2.39 -18.25 -6.20
C PHE A 378 -1.89 -17.52 -7.44
N ALA A 379 -0.69 -16.93 -7.41
CA ALA A 379 -0.05 -16.34 -8.58
C ALA A 379 0.23 -17.39 -9.66
N GLU A 380 0.76 -18.56 -9.29
CA GLU A 380 0.98 -19.70 -10.20
C GLU A 380 -0.33 -20.23 -10.81
N LYS A 381 -1.41 -20.26 -10.03
CA LYS A 381 -2.75 -20.63 -10.53
C LYS A 381 -3.25 -19.63 -11.58
N ILE A 382 -3.00 -18.33 -11.39
CA ILE A 382 -3.36 -17.30 -12.37
C ILE A 382 -2.47 -17.44 -13.61
N GLN A 383 -1.18 -17.68 -13.46
CA GLN A 383 -0.26 -17.93 -14.57
C GLN A 383 -0.70 -19.15 -15.40
N ALA A 384 -1.03 -20.26 -14.73
CA ALA A 384 -1.56 -21.45 -15.39
C ALA A 384 -2.89 -21.19 -16.10
N HIS A 385 -3.74 -20.29 -15.55
CA HIS A 385 -5.00 -19.90 -16.18
C HIS A 385 -4.74 -19.21 -17.54
N PHE A 386 -3.87 -18.21 -17.61
CA PHE A 386 -3.55 -17.53 -18.87
C PHE A 386 -2.88 -18.45 -19.89
N SER A 387 -2.03 -19.36 -19.42
CA SER A 387 -1.39 -20.37 -20.27
C SER A 387 -2.37 -21.27 -21.02
N GLN A 388 -3.56 -21.54 -20.47
CA GLN A 388 -4.62 -22.31 -21.14
C GLN A 388 -5.16 -21.62 -22.40
N PHE A 389 -4.95 -20.31 -22.51
CA PHE A 389 -5.35 -19.48 -23.66
C PHE A 389 -4.16 -19.08 -24.53
N ASN A 390 -3.03 -19.78 -24.43
CA ASN A 390 -1.78 -19.50 -25.17
C ASN A 390 -1.21 -18.09 -24.86
N ILE A 391 -1.52 -17.52 -23.72
CA ILE A 391 -1.03 -16.20 -23.31
C ILE A 391 0.08 -16.39 -22.26
N GLY A 392 1.27 -15.82 -22.55
CA GLY A 392 2.43 -15.88 -21.68
C GLY A 392 2.29 -14.97 -20.46
N SER A 393 2.89 -15.38 -19.34
CA SER A 393 2.97 -14.53 -18.16
C SER A 393 4.22 -14.82 -17.34
N THR A 394 4.68 -13.81 -16.61
CA THR A 394 5.80 -13.87 -15.67
C THR A 394 5.34 -13.44 -14.28
N LEU A 395 5.99 -13.98 -13.26
CA LEU A 395 5.75 -13.57 -11.87
C LEU A 395 6.88 -12.65 -11.44
N THR A 396 6.54 -11.54 -10.80
CA THR A 396 7.55 -10.72 -10.11
C THR A 396 8.05 -11.45 -8.85
N PRO A 397 9.23 -11.08 -8.33
CA PRO A 397 9.64 -11.55 -7.01
C PRO A 397 8.58 -11.26 -5.95
N LEU A 398 8.39 -12.19 -5.03
CA LEU A 398 7.51 -12.01 -3.89
C LEU A 398 7.98 -10.83 -3.03
N VAL A 399 7.09 -9.93 -2.72
CA VAL A 399 7.21 -9.01 -1.58
C VAL A 399 6.60 -9.71 -0.40
N SER A 400 7.40 -10.05 0.61
CA SER A 400 6.94 -10.85 1.73
C SER A 400 5.88 -10.17 2.57
N GLY A 401 4.89 -10.93 3.00
CA GLY A 401 3.93 -10.54 4.01
C GLY A 401 4.41 -10.88 5.42
N TRP A 402 3.67 -10.37 6.39
CA TRP A 402 3.84 -10.67 7.80
C TRP A 402 2.63 -11.45 8.29
N THR A 403 2.82 -12.76 8.50
CA THR A 403 1.74 -13.65 8.95
C THR A 403 1.31 -13.29 10.37
N PRO A 404 0.01 -13.07 10.60
CA PRO A 404 -0.50 -12.68 11.92
C PRO A 404 -0.22 -13.75 12.99
N ASN A 405 0.30 -13.30 14.15
CA ASN A 405 0.49 -14.15 15.32
C ASN A 405 -0.17 -13.53 16.56
N PRO A 406 -1.44 -13.85 16.88
CA PRO A 406 -2.15 -13.30 18.03
C PRO A 406 -1.60 -13.79 19.38
N ASP A 407 -0.74 -14.82 19.37
CA ASP A 407 -0.09 -15.35 20.58
C ASP A 407 1.29 -14.75 20.86
N SER A 408 1.75 -13.83 20.02
CA SER A 408 3.04 -13.14 20.20
C SER A 408 3.16 -12.50 21.59
N ALA A 409 4.29 -12.73 22.28
CA ALA A 409 4.56 -12.10 23.57
C ALA A 409 4.71 -10.58 23.45
N ALA A 410 5.25 -10.09 22.34
CA ALA A 410 5.34 -8.65 22.05
C ALA A 410 3.94 -8.02 21.94
N LEU A 411 3.00 -8.68 21.27
CA LEU A 411 1.62 -8.23 21.20
C LEU A 411 0.95 -8.21 22.57
N LYS A 412 1.08 -9.28 23.36
CA LYS A 412 0.51 -9.38 24.70
C LYS A 412 1.06 -8.30 25.63
N CYS A 413 2.36 -7.97 25.52
CA CYS A 413 2.98 -6.87 26.25
C CYS A 413 2.35 -5.52 25.90
N LEU A 414 2.19 -5.22 24.61
CA LEU A 414 1.55 -3.96 24.17
C LEU A 414 0.07 -3.89 24.56
N GLN A 415 -0.68 -4.98 24.47
CA GLN A 415 -2.07 -5.03 24.93
C GLN A 415 -2.17 -4.73 26.45
N GLN A 416 -1.30 -5.35 27.25
CA GLN A 416 -1.27 -5.10 28.68
C GLN A 416 -0.83 -3.65 29.00
N ALA A 417 0.16 -3.14 28.29
CA ALA A 417 0.58 -1.74 28.43
C ALA A 417 -0.55 -0.77 28.06
N TYR A 418 -1.32 -1.09 27.00
CA TYR A 418 -2.47 -0.31 26.56
C TYR A 418 -3.55 -0.28 27.65
N GLN A 419 -3.90 -1.46 28.20
CA GLN A 419 -4.86 -1.59 29.29
C GLN A 419 -4.40 -0.84 30.55
N ASN A 420 -3.11 -0.97 30.93
CA ASN A 420 -2.54 -0.27 32.08
C ASN A 420 -2.56 1.26 31.91
N ALA A 421 -2.27 1.75 30.70
CA ALA A 421 -2.17 3.19 30.44
C ALA A 421 -3.53 3.88 30.26
N PHE A 422 -4.53 3.17 29.67
CA PHE A 422 -5.77 3.79 29.20
C PHE A 422 -7.04 3.14 29.75
N ASN A 423 -6.94 1.98 30.42
CA ASN A 423 -8.06 1.18 30.92
C ASN A 423 -9.08 0.78 29.83
N ILE A 424 -8.60 0.56 28.62
CA ILE A 424 -9.33 0.06 27.45
C ILE A 424 -8.45 -0.93 26.70
N ASP A 425 -9.04 -1.82 25.92
CA ASP A 425 -8.30 -2.73 25.05
C ASP A 425 -8.11 -2.11 23.67
N PRO A 426 -6.94 -2.30 23.03
CA PRO A 426 -6.74 -1.89 21.65
C PRO A 426 -7.47 -2.81 20.69
N ASN A 427 -7.83 -2.32 19.53
CA ASN A 427 -8.29 -3.18 18.45
C ASN A 427 -7.11 -3.90 17.78
N LEU A 428 -7.30 -5.18 17.47
CA LEU A 428 -6.31 -5.95 16.72
C LEU A 428 -6.61 -5.90 15.24
N LYS A 429 -5.62 -5.52 14.45
CA LYS A 429 -5.76 -5.40 12.99
C LYS A 429 -4.63 -6.07 12.23
N VAL A 430 -4.92 -6.30 10.98
CA VAL A 430 -3.95 -6.61 9.94
C VAL A 430 -4.25 -5.72 8.75
N ILE A 431 -3.24 -5.36 8.00
CA ILE A 431 -3.43 -4.59 6.78
C ILE A 431 -3.24 -5.48 5.55
N HIS A 432 -4.21 -5.45 4.64
CA HIS A 432 -4.10 -6.16 3.37
C HIS A 432 -3.31 -5.36 2.33
N ALA A 433 -2.22 -4.76 2.79
CA ALA A 433 -1.21 -4.00 2.05
C ALA A 433 0.17 -4.34 2.62
N GLY A 434 1.26 -3.86 2.00
CA GLY A 434 2.61 -4.09 2.50
C GLY A 434 2.94 -3.19 3.70
N LEU A 435 3.78 -3.70 4.60
CA LEU A 435 4.53 -2.97 5.63
C LEU A 435 5.95 -3.50 5.64
N GLU A 436 6.93 -2.68 6.04
CA GLU A 436 8.32 -3.13 6.19
C GLU A 436 8.46 -4.35 7.09
N CYS A 437 7.57 -4.50 8.09
CA CYS A 437 7.53 -5.68 8.96
C CYS A 437 7.50 -7.00 8.19
N GLY A 438 6.81 -7.08 7.06
CA GLY A 438 6.78 -8.30 6.22
C GLY A 438 8.14 -8.64 5.64
N ILE A 439 8.86 -7.63 5.16
CA ILE A 439 10.19 -7.77 4.58
C ILE A 439 11.24 -8.04 5.67
N ILE A 440 11.16 -7.31 6.79
CA ILE A 440 12.06 -7.50 7.94
C ILE A 440 11.91 -8.92 8.50
N ALA A 441 10.67 -9.48 8.53
CA ALA A 441 10.43 -10.85 8.97
C ALA A 441 11.15 -11.90 8.11
N GLU A 442 11.40 -11.63 6.84
CA GLU A 442 12.16 -12.51 5.96
C GLU A 442 13.63 -12.62 6.40
N HIS A 443 14.24 -11.47 6.76
CA HIS A 443 15.62 -11.41 7.24
C HIS A 443 15.77 -11.86 8.70
N TYR A 444 14.73 -11.63 9.51
CA TYR A 444 14.71 -11.89 10.95
C TYR A 444 13.44 -12.67 11.38
N PRO A 445 13.28 -13.94 10.96
CA PRO A 445 12.03 -14.71 11.17
C PRO A 445 11.72 -15.02 12.66
N HIS A 446 12.67 -14.76 13.56
CA HIS A 446 12.49 -14.94 15.00
C HIS A 446 11.91 -13.72 15.72
N LEU A 447 11.83 -12.57 15.03
CA LEU A 447 11.31 -11.35 15.65
C LEU A 447 9.81 -11.46 15.92
N GLN A 448 9.44 -11.05 17.11
CA GLN A 448 8.05 -10.82 17.47
C GLN A 448 7.71 -9.36 17.26
N MET A 449 6.83 -9.08 16.31
CA MET A 449 6.57 -7.72 15.86
C MET A 449 5.17 -7.27 16.18
N VAL A 450 5.00 -5.99 16.45
CA VAL A 450 3.71 -5.28 16.52
C VAL A 450 3.91 -3.89 15.93
N SER A 451 2.92 -3.41 15.16
CA SER A 451 2.92 -2.04 14.67
C SER A 451 1.80 -1.23 15.29
N PHE A 452 2.07 0.04 15.59
CA PHE A 452 1.12 1.01 16.13
C PHE A 452 1.54 2.43 15.75
N GLY A 453 0.65 3.40 15.90
CA GLY A 453 0.96 4.79 15.58
C GLY A 453 -0.12 5.77 16.05
N PRO A 454 0.11 7.07 15.82
CA PRO A 454 -0.87 8.13 16.09
C PRO A 454 -1.89 8.24 14.96
N ASP A 455 -2.93 9.07 15.15
CA ASP A 455 -3.81 9.44 14.05
C ASP A 455 -3.08 10.36 13.06
N ILE A 456 -2.83 9.87 11.85
CA ILE A 456 -2.36 10.64 10.70
C ILE A 456 -3.46 10.63 9.63
N GLN A 457 -3.66 11.72 8.97
CA GLN A 457 -4.64 11.83 7.89
C GLN A 457 -4.03 12.54 6.69
N GLY A 458 -4.36 12.03 5.52
CA GLY A 458 -3.88 12.59 4.26
C GLY A 458 -2.40 12.37 4.02
N ALA A 459 -1.82 11.31 4.60
CA ALA A 459 -0.47 10.88 4.22
C ALA A 459 -0.34 10.81 2.69
N HIS A 460 0.86 11.09 2.17
CA HIS A 460 1.20 11.13 0.75
C HIS A 460 0.48 12.23 -0.06
N ALA A 461 -0.18 13.18 0.62
CA ALA A 461 -0.88 14.30 -0.06
C ALA A 461 -0.63 15.64 0.64
N PRO A 462 -0.71 16.78 -0.09
CA PRO A 462 -0.71 18.10 0.52
C PRO A 462 -1.88 18.24 1.51
N GLY A 463 -1.60 18.80 2.67
CA GLY A 463 -2.57 18.87 3.77
C GLY A 463 -2.50 17.69 4.73
N GLU A 464 -1.48 16.84 4.59
CA GLU A 464 -1.14 15.82 5.58
C GLU A 464 -1.09 16.42 6.98
N ARG A 465 -1.65 15.69 7.95
CA ARG A 465 -1.78 16.15 9.33
C ARG A 465 -1.71 15.03 10.34
N VAL A 466 -1.18 15.34 11.51
CA VAL A 466 -1.12 14.42 12.67
C VAL A 466 -1.85 15.01 13.86
N LYS A 467 -2.61 14.19 14.58
CA LYS A 467 -3.39 14.59 15.74
C LYS A 467 -2.53 14.60 17.00
N VAL A 468 -2.35 15.80 17.57
CA VAL A 468 -1.38 16.05 18.65
C VAL A 468 -1.64 15.19 19.89
N ASP A 469 -2.88 15.03 20.33
CA ASP A 469 -3.21 14.24 21.52
C ASP A 469 -2.93 12.74 21.34
N THR A 470 -2.95 12.23 20.11
CA THR A 470 -2.65 10.83 19.86
C THR A 470 -1.15 10.55 19.86
N VAL A 471 -0.30 11.53 19.56
CA VAL A 471 1.16 11.42 19.73
C VAL A 471 1.52 11.29 21.21
N GLU A 472 0.87 12.06 22.11
CA GLU A 472 1.04 11.93 23.56
C GLU A 472 0.62 10.54 24.05
N LYS A 473 -0.48 10.02 23.51
CA LYS A 473 -0.96 8.67 23.84
C LYS A 473 0.01 7.60 23.34
N CYS A 474 0.55 7.72 22.11
CA CYS A 474 1.59 6.81 21.59
C CYS A 474 2.83 6.81 22.49
N TRP A 475 3.28 7.99 22.92
CA TRP A 475 4.40 8.10 23.86
C TRP A 475 4.13 7.37 25.17
N LYS A 476 2.96 7.60 25.78
CA LYS A 476 2.57 6.93 27.01
C LYS A 476 2.51 5.42 26.86
N LEU A 477 1.94 4.93 25.73
CA LEU A 477 1.91 3.50 25.41
C LEU A 477 3.32 2.92 25.31
N LEU A 478 4.18 3.57 24.52
CA LEU A 478 5.56 3.13 24.29
C LEU A 478 6.36 3.03 25.59
N VAL A 479 6.33 4.08 26.41
CA VAL A 479 7.03 4.10 27.71
C VAL A 479 6.51 3.01 28.64
N THR A 480 5.18 2.82 28.71
CA THR A 480 4.56 1.78 29.53
C THR A 480 4.95 0.38 29.04
N ALA A 481 4.97 0.17 27.73
CA ALA A 481 5.37 -1.10 27.13
C ALA A 481 6.84 -1.43 27.43
N LEU A 482 7.76 -0.49 27.19
CA LEU A 482 9.19 -0.67 27.45
C LEU A 482 9.50 -1.02 28.91
N ALA A 483 8.79 -0.40 29.87
CA ALA A 483 8.91 -0.71 31.28
C ALA A 483 8.39 -2.12 31.64
N SER A 484 7.46 -2.67 30.86
CA SER A 484 6.78 -3.94 31.08
C SER A 484 7.46 -5.13 30.40
N VAL A 485 8.48 -4.91 29.56
CA VAL A 485 9.22 -6.00 28.89
C VAL A 485 9.97 -6.85 29.93
N GLU A 486 9.84 -8.19 29.78
CA GLU A 486 10.44 -9.20 30.68
C GLU A 486 11.57 -10.02 29.99
#